data_ab4ebdb0640d35bc1a4e17e1a46ed937
#
_entry.id   ab4ebdb0640d35bc1a4e17e1a46ed937
#
_cell.length_a   1.000
_cell.length_b   1.000
_cell.length_c   1.000
_cell.angle_alpha   90.00
_cell.angle_beta   90.00
_cell.angle_gamma   90.00
#
_symmetry.space_group_name_H-M   'P 1'
#
loop_
_entity.id
_entity.type
_entity.pdbx_description
1 polymer ?
#
loop_
_entity_poly.entity_id
_entity_poly.type
_entity_poly.pdbx_seq_one_letter_code
_entity_poly.pdbx_strand_id
1 'polypeptide(L)'
;MKIVVILVLFIAASLVARAQDDSITMPELVQNAQQWAQENLDTNVLNSLSDVDERAVQQFFSELEQEYQGEYVVDIASLRDTAQSVLPLLETQDETHPYAAWLKAQMDYLDVADEIRITIPPTETGTNQPPQPIPNPSAQTERDLWFKKDSTTNAWPVSAKEYVAELKPIFSAQKVPPELVWVAEVESGFDRHALSPAGAAGLFQLMPDTAKRFGLSLWPRDQRYQPEPSAIASARYLKYLHDRFKDWRLALASYNAGEGTVQKLLERYNANSYDGIAEHLPAETQMYVPRIEAVLKLREGANLEQLSAPLS
;
A
#
# COMPACT_ATOMS: atom_id res chain seq x y z
N MET A 1 18.20 -9.86 -19.77
CA MET A 1 18.94 -10.49 -18.64
C MET A 1 18.63 -9.86 -17.30
N LYS A 2 18.03 -8.71 -17.28
CA LYS A 2 18.06 -7.91 -16.07
C LYS A 2 16.69 -7.82 -15.36
N ILE A 3 15.56 -7.72 -16.03
CA ILE A 3 14.22 -7.72 -15.39
C ILE A 3 13.88 -9.08 -14.77
N VAL A 4 14.23 -10.18 -15.43
CA VAL A 4 14.08 -11.54 -14.86
C VAL A 4 14.92 -11.69 -13.61
N VAL A 5 16.09 -11.07 -13.54
CA VAL A 5 16.94 -11.09 -12.34
C VAL A 5 16.29 -10.32 -11.20
N ILE A 6 15.65 -9.17 -11.43
CA ILE A 6 14.92 -8.44 -10.37
C ILE A 6 13.69 -9.21 -9.94
N LEU A 7 12.96 -9.77 -10.90
CA LEU A 7 11.78 -10.57 -10.61
C LEU A 7 12.15 -11.83 -9.87
N VAL A 8 13.19 -12.53 -10.33
CA VAL A 8 13.77 -13.66 -9.64
C VAL A 8 14.32 -13.22 -8.28
N LEU A 9 14.82 -11.98 -8.14
CA LEU A 9 15.25 -11.43 -6.86
C LEU A 9 14.07 -11.11 -5.93
N PHE A 10 12.97 -10.57 -6.44
CA PHE A 10 11.75 -10.38 -5.63
C PHE A 10 11.05 -11.72 -5.36
N ILE A 11 11.02 -12.65 -6.31
CA ILE A 11 10.51 -14.01 -6.10
C ILE A 11 11.47 -14.79 -5.18
N ALA A 12 12.78 -14.67 -5.31
CA ALA A 12 13.75 -15.28 -4.41
C ALA A 12 13.76 -14.57 -3.05
N ALA A 13 13.60 -13.26 -2.93
CA ALA A 13 13.38 -12.60 -1.66
C ALA A 13 12.07 -13.06 -0.99
N SER A 14 10.99 -13.27 -1.75
CA SER A 14 9.77 -13.87 -1.23
C SER A 14 9.87 -15.37 -0.98
N LEU A 15 10.76 -16.09 -1.69
CA LEU A 15 11.09 -17.50 -1.44
C LEU A 15 12.09 -17.69 -0.30
N VAL A 16 12.99 -16.73 -0.07
CA VAL A 16 13.99 -16.75 1.01
C VAL A 16 13.42 -16.17 2.31
N ALA A 17 12.52 -15.21 2.27
CA ALA A 17 11.65 -14.91 3.41
C ALA A 17 10.79 -16.11 3.84
N ARG A 18 10.67 -17.13 2.98
CA ARG A 18 10.09 -18.45 3.30
C ARG A 18 11.07 -19.44 3.95
N ALA A 19 12.37 -19.25 3.79
CA ALA A 19 13.40 -20.08 4.43
C ALA A 19 13.96 -19.29 5.62
N GLN A 20 13.38 -19.53 6.80
CA GLN A 20 13.83 -19.04 8.10
C GLN A 20 15.37 -18.94 8.23
N ASP A 21 15.97 -17.85 7.77
CA ASP A 21 17.31 -17.48 8.16
C ASP A 21 17.45 -15.94 8.08
N ASP A 22 17.46 -15.29 9.25
CA ASP A 22 17.57 -13.83 9.44
C ASP A 22 18.96 -13.26 9.05
N SER A 23 19.79 -14.04 8.34
CA SER A 23 21.20 -13.69 8.07
C SER A 23 21.52 -13.34 6.62
N ILE A 24 20.58 -13.46 5.67
CA ILE A 24 20.86 -13.20 4.25
C ILE A 24 20.71 -11.72 3.93
N THR A 25 21.78 -11.10 3.45
CA THR A 25 21.80 -9.71 3.05
C THR A 25 21.26 -9.50 1.64
N MET A 26 20.75 -8.30 1.31
CA MET A 26 20.26 -7.96 -0.04
C MET A 26 21.28 -8.24 -1.16
N PRO A 27 22.60 -7.96 -0.99
CA PRO A 27 23.60 -8.36 -1.99
C PRO A 27 23.71 -9.86 -2.22
N GLU A 28 23.58 -10.69 -1.17
CA GLU A 28 23.60 -12.15 -1.28
C GLU A 28 22.35 -12.70 -1.96
N LEU A 29 21.20 -12.12 -1.68
CA LEU A 29 19.94 -12.40 -2.39
C LEU A 29 20.06 -12.10 -3.87
N VAL A 30 20.64 -10.95 -4.23
CA VAL A 30 20.90 -10.55 -5.62
C VAL A 30 21.80 -11.56 -6.31
N GLN A 31 22.89 -11.97 -5.66
CA GLN A 31 23.86 -12.90 -6.22
C GLN A 31 23.26 -14.30 -6.42
N ASN A 32 22.52 -14.81 -5.44
CA ASN A 32 21.88 -16.13 -5.50
C ASN A 32 20.82 -16.19 -6.61
N ALA A 33 20.05 -15.13 -6.79
CA ALA A 33 19.05 -15.07 -7.83
C ALA A 33 19.65 -14.88 -9.24
N GLN A 34 20.74 -14.13 -9.37
CA GLN A 34 21.51 -14.05 -10.63
C GLN A 34 22.07 -15.40 -11.04
N GLN A 35 22.60 -16.15 -10.09
CA GLN A 35 23.11 -17.49 -10.33
C GLN A 35 21.97 -18.43 -10.75
N TRP A 36 20.84 -18.40 -10.05
CA TRP A 36 19.67 -19.21 -10.40
C TRP A 36 19.13 -18.90 -11.79
N ALA A 37 19.03 -17.59 -12.15
CA ALA A 37 18.57 -17.17 -13.47
C ALA A 37 19.50 -17.65 -14.60
N GLN A 38 20.82 -17.61 -14.38
CA GLN A 38 21.82 -18.13 -15.34
C GLN A 38 21.74 -19.64 -15.51
N GLU A 39 21.37 -20.36 -14.46
CA GLU A 39 21.29 -21.83 -14.46
C GLU A 39 19.95 -22.35 -15.02
N ASN A 40 18.87 -21.57 -14.95
CA ASN A 40 17.50 -22.05 -15.18
C ASN A 40 16.76 -21.39 -16.34
N LEU A 41 17.27 -20.29 -16.92
CA LEU A 41 16.59 -19.57 -18.00
C LEU A 41 17.31 -19.71 -19.35
N ASP A 42 16.50 -19.85 -20.41
CA ASP A 42 16.99 -19.90 -21.79
C ASP A 42 17.65 -18.56 -22.20
N THR A 43 18.74 -18.65 -22.97
CA THR A 43 19.51 -17.48 -23.45
C THR A 43 18.67 -16.52 -24.29
N ASN A 44 17.62 -17.00 -24.98
CA ASN A 44 16.71 -16.14 -25.75
C ASN A 44 15.77 -15.36 -24.83
N VAL A 45 15.31 -15.94 -23.74
CA VAL A 45 14.55 -15.27 -22.68
C VAL A 45 15.43 -14.20 -22.04
N LEU A 46 16.69 -14.54 -21.75
CA LEU A 46 17.67 -13.59 -21.22
C LEU A 46 17.94 -12.42 -22.15
N ASN A 47 17.95 -12.61 -23.47
CA ASN A 47 18.21 -11.57 -24.46
C ASN A 47 16.99 -10.69 -24.78
N SER A 48 15.78 -11.24 -24.77
CA SER A 48 14.54 -10.46 -24.99
C SER A 48 14.23 -9.46 -23.86
N LEU A 49 14.88 -9.63 -22.73
CA LEU A 49 14.74 -8.79 -21.52
C LEU A 49 15.81 -7.70 -21.42
N SER A 50 16.69 -7.58 -22.44
CA SER A 50 17.83 -6.66 -22.42
C SER A 50 17.49 -5.18 -22.60
N ASP A 51 16.27 -4.84 -23.03
CA ASP A 51 15.87 -3.48 -23.36
C ASP A 51 15.18 -2.70 -22.23
N VAL A 52 14.92 -3.34 -21.09
CA VAL A 52 14.39 -2.62 -19.92
C VAL A 52 15.51 -2.40 -18.92
N ASP A 53 15.75 -1.13 -18.59
CA ASP A 53 16.75 -0.76 -17.59
C ASP A 53 16.29 -1.18 -16.18
N GLU A 54 16.77 -2.33 -15.76
CA GLU A 54 16.53 -2.96 -14.46
C GLU A 54 16.80 -2.01 -13.28
N ARG A 55 17.88 -1.25 -13.41
CA ARG A 55 18.27 -0.32 -12.35
C ARG A 55 17.23 0.77 -12.19
N ALA A 56 16.63 1.23 -13.30
CA ALA A 56 15.59 2.24 -13.25
C ALA A 56 14.33 1.75 -12.52
N VAL A 57 13.92 0.50 -12.73
CA VAL A 57 12.76 -0.07 -12.02
C VAL A 57 13.05 -0.29 -10.53
N GLN A 58 14.23 -0.80 -10.18
CA GLN A 58 14.64 -0.95 -8.77
C GLN A 58 14.76 0.41 -8.08
N GLN A 59 15.39 1.35 -8.74
CA GLN A 59 15.55 2.69 -8.23
C GLN A 59 14.18 3.33 -8.01
N PHE A 60 13.27 3.21 -8.97
CA PHE A 60 11.90 3.70 -8.83
C PHE A 60 11.19 3.14 -7.59
N PHE A 61 11.19 1.81 -7.38
CA PHE A 61 10.54 1.23 -6.20
C PHE A 61 11.23 1.63 -4.90
N SER A 62 12.56 1.76 -4.90
CA SER A 62 13.29 2.24 -3.72
C SER A 62 12.98 3.70 -3.41
N GLU A 63 12.90 4.55 -4.42
CA GLU A 63 12.51 5.96 -4.28
C GLU A 63 11.06 6.08 -3.82
N LEU A 64 10.14 5.28 -4.41
CA LEU A 64 8.73 5.28 -4.01
C LEU A 64 8.55 4.88 -2.55
N GLU A 65 9.26 3.84 -2.08
CA GLU A 65 9.23 3.44 -0.68
C GLU A 65 9.82 4.53 0.24
N GLN A 66 10.90 5.16 -0.19
CA GLN A 66 11.50 6.26 0.55
C GLN A 66 10.54 7.45 0.69
N GLU A 67 9.91 7.88 -0.40
CA GLU A 67 8.97 9.00 -0.39
C GLU A 67 7.68 8.66 0.40
N TYR A 68 7.20 7.42 0.32
CA TYR A 68 6.07 6.95 1.12
C TYR A 68 6.34 6.97 2.63
N GLN A 69 7.59 6.69 3.03
CA GLN A 69 8.04 6.79 4.43
C GLN A 69 8.47 8.21 4.81
N GLY A 70 8.54 9.12 3.84
CA GLY A 70 8.88 10.51 4.02
C GLY A 70 7.83 11.30 4.79
N GLU A 71 8.14 12.54 5.09
CA GLU A 71 7.28 13.44 5.88
C GLU A 71 6.30 14.25 5.00
N TYR A 72 6.67 14.50 3.72
CA TYR A 72 5.91 15.39 2.85
C TYR A 72 5.18 14.67 1.74
N VAL A 73 3.87 14.82 1.70
CA VAL A 73 2.99 14.19 0.68
C VAL A 73 3.35 14.64 -0.75
N VAL A 74 3.77 15.89 -0.91
CA VAL A 74 4.12 16.46 -2.23
C VAL A 74 5.34 15.81 -2.88
N ASP A 75 6.24 15.20 -2.10
CA ASP A 75 7.44 14.56 -2.63
C ASP A 75 7.09 13.32 -3.46
N ILE A 76 6.01 12.63 -3.10
CA ILE A 76 5.44 11.50 -3.84
C ILE A 76 5.09 11.88 -5.29
N ALA A 77 4.65 13.14 -5.53
CA ALA A 77 4.28 13.62 -6.86
C ALA A 77 5.42 13.53 -7.87
N SER A 78 6.67 13.62 -7.43
CA SER A 78 7.85 13.55 -8.30
C SER A 78 7.98 12.21 -9.03
N LEU A 79 7.39 11.15 -8.50
CA LEU A 79 7.49 9.79 -9.02
C LEU A 79 6.37 9.42 -10.03
N ARG A 80 5.40 10.31 -10.23
CA ARG A 80 4.22 10.05 -11.06
C ARG A 80 4.57 9.65 -12.49
N ASP A 81 5.40 10.44 -13.17
CA ASP A 81 5.76 10.20 -14.57
C ASP A 81 6.59 8.92 -14.72
N THR A 82 7.46 8.64 -13.75
CA THR A 82 8.22 7.39 -13.71
C THR A 82 7.30 6.19 -13.50
N ALA A 83 6.33 6.29 -12.59
CA ALA A 83 5.33 5.23 -12.36
C ALA A 83 4.51 4.94 -13.62
N GLN A 84 4.07 5.98 -14.35
CA GLN A 84 3.34 5.84 -15.62
C GLN A 84 4.19 5.13 -16.69
N SER A 85 5.50 5.33 -16.69
CA SER A 85 6.42 4.70 -17.63
C SER A 85 6.74 3.24 -17.23
N VAL A 86 6.81 2.95 -15.95
CA VAL A 86 7.12 1.62 -15.40
C VAL A 86 5.93 0.67 -15.49
N LEU A 87 4.71 1.17 -15.26
CA LEU A 87 3.50 0.35 -15.19
C LEU A 87 3.29 -0.54 -16.44
N PRO A 88 3.34 -0.03 -17.68
CA PRO A 88 3.20 -0.87 -18.87
C PRO A 88 4.26 -1.98 -18.98
N LEU A 89 5.48 -1.71 -18.51
CA LEU A 89 6.57 -2.70 -18.50
C LEU A 89 6.26 -3.87 -17.55
N LEU A 90 5.69 -3.58 -16.38
CA LEU A 90 5.29 -4.59 -15.43
C LEU A 90 4.08 -5.42 -15.92
N GLU A 91 3.24 -4.86 -16.79
CA GLU A 91 2.09 -5.55 -17.38
C GLU A 91 2.44 -6.54 -18.50
N THR A 92 3.67 -6.49 -19.02
CA THR A 92 4.07 -7.32 -20.17
C THR A 92 4.38 -8.78 -19.82
N GLN A 93 4.55 -9.11 -18.55
CA GLN A 93 4.99 -10.44 -18.11
C GLN A 93 4.17 -10.94 -16.91
N ASP A 94 3.82 -12.22 -16.94
CA ASP A 94 2.99 -12.85 -15.89
C ASP A 94 3.63 -12.72 -14.50
N GLU A 95 4.94 -12.77 -14.41
CA GLU A 95 5.69 -12.71 -13.17
C GLU A 95 5.68 -11.30 -12.54
N THR A 96 5.65 -10.22 -13.36
CA THR A 96 5.59 -8.83 -12.88
C THR A 96 4.18 -8.31 -12.72
N HIS A 97 3.20 -9.00 -13.29
CA HIS A 97 1.81 -8.60 -13.22
C HIS A 97 1.27 -8.32 -11.81
N PRO A 98 1.65 -9.10 -10.75
CA PRO A 98 1.26 -8.79 -9.37
C PRO A 98 1.75 -7.42 -8.87
N TYR A 99 2.96 -7.00 -9.29
CA TYR A 99 3.49 -5.67 -8.96
C TYR A 99 2.81 -4.57 -9.78
N ALA A 100 2.47 -4.87 -11.04
CA ALA A 100 1.66 -3.95 -11.86
C ALA A 100 0.29 -3.71 -11.21
N ALA A 101 -0.37 -4.75 -10.72
CA ALA A 101 -1.63 -4.67 -10.02
C ALA A 101 -1.55 -3.78 -8.77
N TRP A 102 -0.50 -3.96 -7.96
CA TRP A 102 -0.23 -3.11 -6.81
C TRP A 102 0.07 -1.66 -7.24
N LEU A 103 0.99 -1.43 -8.18
CA LEU A 103 1.36 -0.08 -8.62
C LEU A 103 0.14 0.67 -9.20
N LYS A 104 -0.74 -0.04 -9.90
CA LYS A 104 -1.99 0.52 -10.42
C LYS A 104 -2.90 1.09 -9.33
N ALA A 105 -3.00 0.39 -8.19
CA ALA A 105 -3.74 0.88 -7.03
C ALA A 105 -3.04 2.09 -6.37
N GLN A 106 -1.71 2.23 -6.53
CA GLN A 106 -0.93 3.35 -6.01
C GLN A 106 -0.95 4.59 -6.91
N MET A 107 -1.31 4.45 -8.21
CA MET A 107 -1.34 5.60 -9.13
C MET A 107 -2.20 6.75 -8.64
N ASP A 108 -3.27 6.44 -7.92
CA ASP A 108 -4.16 7.45 -7.34
C ASP A 108 -3.45 8.33 -6.30
N TYR A 109 -2.53 7.78 -5.50
CA TYR A 109 -1.74 8.56 -4.55
C TYR A 109 -0.83 9.55 -5.26
N LEU A 110 -0.18 9.10 -6.34
CA LEU A 110 0.70 9.93 -7.17
C LEU A 110 -0.08 11.08 -7.83
N ASP A 111 -1.28 10.79 -8.34
CA ASP A 111 -2.15 11.80 -8.94
C ASP A 111 -2.63 12.85 -7.92
N VAL A 112 -3.06 12.41 -6.73
CA VAL A 112 -3.52 13.33 -5.68
C VAL A 112 -2.36 14.14 -5.12
N ALA A 113 -1.18 13.56 -4.94
CA ALA A 113 0.02 14.28 -4.53
C ALA A 113 0.40 15.37 -5.55
N ASP A 114 0.26 15.09 -6.87
CA ASP A 114 0.49 16.08 -7.93
C ASP A 114 -0.57 17.21 -7.90
N GLU A 115 -1.84 16.89 -7.67
CA GLU A 115 -2.89 17.90 -7.50
C GLU A 115 -2.64 18.79 -6.27
N ILE A 116 -2.16 18.21 -5.16
CA ILE A 116 -1.75 18.96 -3.95
C ILE A 116 -0.61 19.91 -4.30
N ARG A 117 0.42 19.46 -4.98
CA ARG A 117 1.59 20.26 -5.41
C ARG A 117 1.17 21.46 -6.25
N ILE A 118 0.18 21.28 -7.14
CA ILE A 118 -0.34 22.37 -7.99
C ILE A 118 -1.20 23.34 -7.20
N THR A 119 -1.96 22.86 -6.22
CA THR A 119 -2.99 23.63 -5.52
C THR A 119 -2.40 24.41 -4.35
N ILE A 120 -1.39 23.90 -3.67
CA ILE A 120 -0.73 24.55 -2.54
C ILE A 120 0.55 25.23 -3.05
N PRO A 121 0.58 26.55 -3.21
CA PRO A 121 1.78 27.25 -3.69
C PRO A 121 2.89 27.13 -2.64
N PRO A 122 4.15 26.99 -3.10
CA PRO A 122 5.30 27.04 -2.20
C PRO A 122 5.28 28.37 -1.42
N THR A 123 5.66 28.32 -0.15
CA THR A 123 5.80 29.50 0.68
C THR A 123 6.86 30.42 0.08
N GLU A 124 6.52 31.65 -0.27
CA GLU A 124 7.48 32.64 -0.79
C GLU A 124 8.55 32.89 0.29
N THR A 125 9.73 32.38 0.04
CA THR A 125 10.91 32.71 0.85
C THR A 125 11.59 33.95 0.28
N GLY A 126 11.96 34.91 1.15
CA GLY A 126 12.76 36.05 0.74
C GLY A 126 14.06 35.59 0.05
N THR A 127 14.60 36.42 -0.83
CA THR A 127 15.65 36.16 -1.82
C THR A 127 16.96 35.50 -1.32
N ASN A 128 17.09 35.17 -0.04
CA ASN A 128 18.30 34.60 0.58
C ASN A 128 18.04 33.41 1.52
N GLN A 129 16.83 32.81 1.52
CA GLN A 129 16.58 31.59 2.30
C GLN A 129 16.38 30.38 1.34
N PRO A 130 16.82 29.18 1.74
CA PRO A 130 16.52 27.99 0.97
C PRO A 130 14.99 27.80 0.85
N PRO A 131 14.51 27.23 -0.26
CA PRO A 131 13.09 26.92 -0.41
C PRO A 131 12.57 26.15 0.81
N GLN A 132 11.44 26.62 1.36
CA GLN A 132 10.76 25.88 2.41
C GLN A 132 9.98 24.73 1.78
N PRO A 133 9.92 23.56 2.42
CA PRO A 133 9.07 22.47 1.94
C PRO A 133 7.61 22.96 1.82
N ILE A 134 6.89 22.46 0.83
CA ILE A 134 5.45 22.68 0.73
C ILE A 134 4.81 21.98 1.94
N PRO A 135 4.03 22.69 2.78
CA PRO A 135 3.44 22.08 3.96
C PRO A 135 2.42 21.01 3.53
N ASN A 136 2.30 19.97 4.33
CA ASN A 136 1.27 18.95 4.13
C ASN A 136 -0.12 19.59 4.19
N PRO A 137 -1.06 19.13 3.36
CA PRO A 137 -2.43 19.58 3.45
C PRO A 137 -3.06 19.11 4.77
N SER A 138 -4.10 19.81 5.21
CA SER A 138 -4.89 19.28 6.32
C SER A 138 -5.62 18.01 5.90
N ALA A 139 -5.89 17.11 6.85
CA ALA A 139 -6.66 15.90 6.59
C ALA A 139 -8.04 16.19 5.95
N GLN A 140 -8.64 17.36 6.21
CA GLN A 140 -9.88 17.77 5.56
C GLN A 140 -9.65 18.08 4.07
N THR A 141 -8.58 18.81 3.73
CA THR A 141 -8.21 19.10 2.33
C THR A 141 -7.98 17.82 1.55
N GLU A 142 -7.27 16.86 2.14
CA GLU A 142 -7.05 15.55 1.52
C GLU A 142 -8.36 14.78 1.30
N ARG A 143 -9.25 14.73 2.30
CA ARG A 143 -10.57 14.11 2.14
C ARG A 143 -11.37 14.70 0.98
N ASP A 144 -11.34 16.03 0.84
CA ASP A 144 -12.07 16.70 -0.22
C ASP A 144 -11.47 16.42 -1.60
N LEU A 145 -10.14 16.33 -1.72
CA LEU A 145 -9.45 15.95 -2.96
C LEU A 145 -9.75 14.51 -3.34
N TRP A 146 -9.65 13.58 -2.40
CA TRP A 146 -9.97 12.17 -2.63
C TRP A 146 -11.43 11.98 -3.04
N PHE A 147 -12.36 12.63 -2.32
CA PHE A 147 -13.78 12.56 -2.66
C PHE A 147 -14.07 13.13 -4.06
N LYS A 148 -13.44 14.25 -4.43
CA LYS A 148 -13.55 14.83 -5.77
C LYS A 148 -13.02 13.87 -6.84
N LYS A 149 -11.83 13.29 -6.64
CA LYS A 149 -11.23 12.32 -7.56
C LYS A 149 -12.13 11.10 -7.76
N ASP A 150 -12.52 10.44 -6.69
CA ASP A 150 -13.32 9.22 -6.74
C ASP A 150 -14.74 9.46 -7.29
N SER A 151 -15.34 10.63 -7.02
CA SER A 151 -16.66 10.99 -7.53
C SER A 151 -16.69 11.15 -9.06
N THR A 152 -15.57 11.44 -9.70
CA THR A 152 -15.50 11.55 -11.17
C THR A 152 -15.63 10.19 -11.86
N THR A 153 -15.21 9.12 -11.21
CA THR A 153 -15.28 7.76 -11.73
C THR A 153 -16.48 6.96 -11.26
N ASN A 154 -17.12 7.32 -10.17
CA ASN A 154 -18.29 6.74 -9.47
C ASN A 154 -18.63 5.25 -9.75
N ALA A 155 -17.90 4.61 -10.64
CA ALA A 155 -18.06 3.19 -10.96
C ALA A 155 -17.33 2.35 -9.92
N TRP A 156 -17.98 1.29 -9.46
CA TRP A 156 -17.28 0.29 -8.66
C TRP A 156 -16.15 -0.33 -9.48
N PRO A 157 -14.97 -0.59 -8.90
CA PRO A 157 -14.00 -1.46 -9.54
C PRO A 157 -14.68 -2.76 -10.01
N VAL A 158 -14.35 -3.22 -11.20
CA VAL A 158 -15.00 -4.41 -11.78
C VAL A 158 -14.92 -5.61 -10.82
N SER A 159 -13.75 -5.80 -10.23
CA SER A 159 -13.48 -6.85 -9.24
C SER A 159 -14.21 -6.66 -7.90
N ALA A 160 -14.52 -5.42 -7.50
CA ALA A 160 -15.30 -5.17 -6.29
C ALA A 160 -16.70 -5.81 -6.34
N LYS A 161 -17.33 -5.90 -7.52
CA LYS A 161 -18.63 -6.54 -7.70
C LYS A 161 -18.62 -8.02 -7.35
N GLU A 162 -17.48 -8.67 -7.56
CA GLU A 162 -17.28 -10.08 -7.23
C GLU A 162 -17.13 -10.27 -5.72
N TYR A 163 -16.32 -9.42 -5.06
CA TYR A 163 -15.89 -9.67 -3.69
C TYR A 163 -16.74 -8.99 -2.61
N VAL A 164 -17.28 -7.79 -2.84
CA VAL A 164 -17.94 -7.03 -1.77
C VAL A 164 -19.10 -7.76 -1.15
N ALA A 165 -19.96 -8.36 -1.99
CA ALA A 165 -21.15 -9.09 -1.50
C ALA A 165 -20.78 -10.35 -0.68
N GLU A 166 -19.69 -11.02 -1.06
CA GLU A 166 -19.20 -12.23 -0.40
C GLU A 166 -18.44 -11.91 0.90
N LEU A 167 -17.61 -10.85 0.90
CA LEU A 167 -16.71 -10.57 2.01
C LEU A 167 -17.33 -9.71 3.12
N LYS A 168 -18.33 -8.85 2.84
CA LYS A 168 -19.05 -8.08 3.88
C LYS A 168 -19.58 -8.94 5.04
N PRO A 169 -20.25 -10.09 4.81
CA PRO A 169 -20.69 -10.96 5.91
C PRO A 169 -19.55 -11.48 6.77
N ILE A 170 -18.34 -11.64 6.19
CA ILE A 170 -17.15 -12.08 6.92
C ILE A 170 -16.71 -11.02 7.94
N PHE A 171 -16.67 -9.74 7.54
CA PHE A 171 -16.37 -8.64 8.45
C PHE A 171 -17.39 -8.60 9.59
N SER A 172 -18.69 -8.69 9.30
CA SER A 172 -19.75 -8.76 10.33
C SER A 172 -19.56 -9.95 11.26
N ALA A 173 -19.20 -11.13 10.75
CA ALA A 173 -18.94 -12.32 11.56
C ALA A 173 -17.70 -12.16 12.47
N GLN A 174 -16.72 -11.35 12.07
CA GLN A 174 -15.57 -10.97 12.90
C GLN A 174 -15.89 -9.77 13.81
N LYS A 175 -17.15 -9.30 13.83
CA LYS A 175 -17.65 -8.19 14.69
C LYS A 175 -17.02 -6.83 14.32
N VAL A 176 -16.68 -6.65 13.06
CA VAL A 176 -16.14 -5.43 12.46
C VAL A 176 -17.19 -4.85 11.51
N PRO A 177 -17.34 -3.52 11.41
CA PRO A 177 -18.24 -2.90 10.45
C PRO A 177 -18.02 -3.47 9.04
N PRO A 178 -19.07 -3.97 8.38
CA PRO A 178 -18.95 -4.58 7.05
C PRO A 178 -18.48 -3.59 5.97
N GLU A 179 -18.67 -2.30 6.20
CA GLU A 179 -18.20 -1.23 5.33
C GLU A 179 -16.67 -1.24 5.18
N LEU A 180 -15.93 -1.72 6.19
CA LEU A 180 -14.47 -1.80 6.13
C LEU A 180 -13.94 -2.85 5.15
N VAL A 181 -14.79 -3.62 4.47
CA VAL A 181 -14.40 -4.42 3.30
C VAL A 181 -13.78 -3.56 2.20
N TRP A 182 -14.15 -2.28 2.12
CA TRP A 182 -13.64 -1.34 1.12
C TRP A 182 -12.17 -0.95 1.34
N VAL A 183 -11.57 -1.34 2.45
CA VAL A 183 -10.10 -1.30 2.62
C VAL A 183 -9.40 -2.01 1.46
N ALA A 184 -9.97 -3.10 0.93
CA ALA A 184 -9.41 -3.80 -0.22
C ALA A 184 -9.36 -2.96 -1.51
N GLU A 185 -10.24 -1.96 -1.68
CA GLU A 185 -10.17 -1.02 -2.81
C GLU A 185 -8.90 -0.18 -2.73
N VAL A 186 -8.57 0.31 -1.55
CA VAL A 186 -7.41 1.17 -1.31
C VAL A 186 -6.11 0.38 -1.35
N GLU A 187 -6.11 -0.85 -0.83
CA GLU A 187 -4.94 -1.72 -0.75
C GLU A 187 -4.51 -2.30 -2.10
N SER A 188 -5.47 -2.74 -2.91
CA SER A 188 -5.16 -3.51 -4.13
C SER A 188 -6.09 -3.24 -5.31
N GLY A 189 -7.07 -2.32 -5.19
CA GLY A 189 -8.15 -2.21 -6.18
C GLY A 189 -8.99 -3.49 -6.29
N PHE A 190 -9.09 -4.28 -5.23
CA PHE A 190 -9.66 -5.62 -5.23
C PHE A 190 -8.93 -6.62 -6.14
N ASP A 191 -7.63 -6.46 -6.38
CA ASP A 191 -6.85 -7.49 -7.06
C ASP A 191 -6.23 -8.46 -6.04
N ARG A 192 -6.73 -9.69 -6.06
CA ARG A 192 -6.25 -10.75 -5.16
C ARG A 192 -4.81 -11.19 -5.43
N HIS A 193 -4.27 -10.86 -6.59
CA HIS A 193 -2.91 -11.23 -6.99
C HIS A 193 -1.89 -10.12 -6.73
N ALA A 194 -2.34 -8.93 -6.29
CA ALA A 194 -1.47 -7.81 -6.01
C ALA A 194 -0.38 -8.18 -4.98
N LEU A 195 0.84 -7.75 -5.27
CA LEU A 195 2.03 -7.96 -4.44
C LEU A 195 2.83 -6.66 -4.41
N SER A 196 3.02 -6.10 -3.21
CA SER A 196 3.86 -4.92 -3.05
C SER A 196 5.35 -5.27 -3.08
N PRO A 197 6.24 -4.32 -3.42
CA PRO A 197 7.68 -4.51 -3.31
C PRO A 197 8.15 -4.89 -1.91
N ALA A 198 7.46 -4.42 -0.86
CA ALA A 198 7.73 -4.77 0.54
C ALA A 198 7.22 -6.18 0.93
N GLY A 199 6.49 -6.87 0.04
CA GLY A 199 5.98 -8.22 0.27
C GLY A 199 4.59 -8.31 0.89
N ALA A 200 3.83 -7.20 0.96
CA ALA A 200 2.41 -7.24 1.28
C ALA A 200 1.63 -7.87 0.12
N ALA A 201 0.62 -8.71 0.39
CA ALA A 201 0.00 -9.51 -0.65
C ALA A 201 -1.52 -9.65 -0.53
N GLY A 202 -2.17 -9.82 -1.70
CA GLY A 202 -3.59 -10.13 -1.84
C GLY A 202 -4.51 -8.91 -1.70
N LEU A 203 -5.80 -9.17 -1.60
CA LEU A 203 -6.84 -8.13 -1.54
C LEU A 203 -6.58 -7.08 -0.46
N PHE A 204 -6.11 -7.49 0.71
CA PHE A 204 -5.94 -6.66 1.90
C PHE A 204 -4.48 -6.34 2.22
N GLN A 205 -3.56 -6.60 1.29
CA GLN A 205 -2.12 -6.29 1.38
C GLN A 205 -1.50 -6.63 2.75
N LEU A 206 -1.77 -7.85 3.23
CA LEU A 206 -1.22 -8.29 4.51
C LEU A 206 0.26 -8.64 4.39
N MET A 207 1.07 -8.06 5.27
CA MET A 207 2.47 -8.47 5.44
C MET A 207 2.56 -9.90 5.97
N PRO A 208 3.62 -10.66 5.65
CA PRO A 208 3.77 -12.07 6.05
C PRO A 208 3.57 -12.31 7.54
N ASP A 209 4.16 -11.48 8.40
CA ASP A 209 4.07 -11.65 9.86
C ASP A 209 2.69 -11.29 10.40
N THR A 210 2.07 -10.23 9.87
CA THR A 210 0.69 -9.88 10.19
C THR A 210 -0.24 -11.02 9.79
N ALA A 211 -0.09 -11.57 8.60
CA ALA A 211 -0.88 -12.70 8.11
C ALA A 211 -0.80 -13.91 9.05
N LYS A 212 0.41 -14.32 9.44
CA LYS A 212 0.63 -15.42 10.39
C LYS A 212 0.00 -15.12 11.76
N ARG A 213 0.21 -13.91 12.29
CA ARG A 213 -0.32 -13.46 13.59
C ARG A 213 -1.85 -13.55 13.64
N PHE A 214 -2.53 -13.27 12.52
CA PHE A 214 -3.99 -13.31 12.43
C PHE A 214 -4.56 -14.58 11.81
N GLY A 215 -3.74 -15.65 11.73
CA GLY A 215 -4.19 -17.01 11.51
C GLY A 215 -4.09 -17.51 10.07
N LEU A 216 -3.34 -16.83 9.19
CA LEU A 216 -3.07 -17.33 7.84
C LEU A 216 -1.87 -18.27 7.80
N SER A 217 -1.96 -19.31 6.98
CA SER A 217 -0.81 -20.11 6.55
C SER A 217 -0.22 -19.51 5.26
N LEU A 218 1.11 -19.47 5.21
CA LEU A 218 1.84 -19.08 3.99
C LEU A 218 2.38 -20.31 3.24
N TRP A 219 2.27 -21.49 3.82
CA TRP A 219 2.74 -22.75 3.24
C TRP A 219 1.73 -23.87 3.48
N PRO A 220 1.52 -24.83 2.53
CA PRO A 220 2.09 -24.89 1.18
C PRO A 220 1.46 -23.89 0.19
N ARG A 221 0.38 -23.26 0.53
CA ARG A 221 -0.30 -22.22 -0.27
C ARG A 221 -0.44 -20.97 0.56
N ASP A 222 -0.01 -19.85 0.01
CA ASP A 222 -0.13 -18.57 0.66
C ASP A 222 -1.61 -18.13 0.68
N GLN A 223 -2.19 -18.12 1.88
CA GLN A 223 -3.61 -17.78 2.07
C GLN A 223 -3.90 -16.27 1.95
N ARG A 224 -2.88 -15.41 1.85
CA ARG A 224 -3.08 -13.99 1.58
C ARG A 224 -3.73 -13.74 0.22
N TYR A 225 -3.49 -14.64 -0.75
CA TYR A 225 -4.10 -14.61 -2.08
C TYR A 225 -5.49 -15.25 -2.15
N GLN A 226 -5.99 -15.76 -1.04
CA GLN A 226 -7.33 -16.36 -0.95
C GLN A 226 -8.31 -15.34 -0.33
N PRO A 227 -9.39 -14.95 -1.04
CA PRO A 227 -10.29 -13.87 -0.62
C PRO A 227 -10.86 -14.03 0.79
N GLU A 228 -11.51 -15.16 1.09
CA GLU A 228 -12.14 -15.39 2.40
C GLU A 228 -11.12 -15.46 3.56
N PRO A 229 -10.04 -16.28 3.50
CA PRO A 229 -9.05 -16.31 4.56
C PRO A 229 -8.41 -14.95 4.82
N SER A 230 -8.04 -14.21 3.75
CA SER A 230 -7.44 -12.89 3.89
C SER A 230 -8.40 -11.86 4.48
N ALA A 231 -9.70 -11.92 4.11
CA ALA A 231 -10.73 -11.07 4.72
C ALA A 231 -10.91 -11.35 6.22
N ILE A 232 -10.91 -12.62 6.63
CA ILE A 232 -10.97 -13.00 8.06
C ILE A 232 -9.77 -12.42 8.82
N ALA A 233 -8.57 -12.56 8.28
CA ALA A 233 -7.35 -12.06 8.92
C ALA A 233 -7.33 -10.53 8.97
N SER A 234 -7.70 -9.83 7.89
CA SER A 234 -7.80 -8.38 7.83
C SER A 234 -8.82 -7.84 8.85
N ALA A 235 -10.02 -8.42 8.90
CA ALA A 235 -11.04 -8.03 9.87
C ALA A 235 -10.56 -8.24 11.33
N ARG A 236 -9.89 -9.35 11.64
CA ARG A 236 -9.29 -9.58 12.96
C ARG A 236 -8.21 -8.58 13.29
N TYR A 237 -7.38 -8.21 12.33
CA TYR A 237 -6.34 -7.20 12.51
C TYR A 237 -6.95 -5.83 12.76
N LEU A 238 -7.92 -5.40 11.97
CA LEU A 238 -8.66 -4.16 12.17
C LEU A 238 -9.37 -4.12 13.55
N LYS A 239 -9.99 -5.23 13.95
CA LYS A 239 -10.57 -5.35 15.29
C LYS A 239 -9.51 -5.15 16.38
N TYR A 240 -8.39 -5.84 16.29
CA TYR A 240 -7.27 -5.71 17.22
C TYR A 240 -6.76 -4.26 17.32
N LEU A 241 -6.59 -3.59 16.18
CA LEU A 241 -6.13 -2.21 16.12
C LEU A 241 -7.16 -1.25 16.74
N HIS A 242 -8.45 -1.42 16.41
CA HIS A 242 -9.50 -0.61 17.03
C HIS A 242 -9.63 -0.88 18.53
N ASP A 243 -9.51 -2.12 18.97
CA ASP A 243 -9.54 -2.45 20.40
C ASP A 243 -8.40 -1.79 21.17
N ARG A 244 -7.25 -1.59 20.51
CA ARG A 244 -6.08 -0.91 21.08
C ARG A 244 -6.24 0.61 21.14
N PHE A 245 -6.66 1.24 20.04
CA PHE A 245 -6.68 2.70 19.90
C PHE A 245 -8.04 3.33 20.16
N LYS A 246 -9.13 2.56 20.14
CA LYS A 246 -10.53 3.00 20.32
C LYS A 246 -10.99 4.06 19.32
N ASP A 247 -10.33 4.14 18.18
CA ASP A 247 -10.57 5.09 17.11
C ASP A 247 -10.28 4.42 15.76
N TRP A 248 -11.22 4.50 14.79
CA TRP A 248 -11.08 3.87 13.50
C TRP A 248 -10.01 4.53 12.62
N ARG A 249 -9.81 5.86 12.72
CA ARG A 249 -8.76 6.55 11.99
C ARG A 249 -7.38 6.11 12.48
N LEU A 250 -7.18 6.02 13.80
CA LEU A 250 -5.94 5.51 14.37
C LEU A 250 -5.74 4.02 14.06
N ALA A 251 -6.81 3.22 14.01
CA ALA A 251 -6.75 1.82 13.62
C ALA A 251 -6.31 1.67 12.16
N LEU A 252 -6.87 2.46 11.24
CA LEU A 252 -6.50 2.46 9.82
C LEU A 252 -5.10 3.01 9.59
N ALA A 253 -4.71 4.10 10.28
CA ALA A 253 -3.33 4.59 10.25
C ALA A 253 -2.34 3.51 10.72
N SER A 254 -2.73 2.73 11.76
CA SER A 254 -1.92 1.62 12.27
C SER A 254 -1.91 0.41 11.35
N TYR A 255 -2.96 0.20 10.58
CA TYR A 255 -3.02 -0.86 9.57
C TYR A 255 -1.95 -0.64 8.49
N ASN A 256 -1.80 0.61 8.03
CA ASN A 256 -0.83 1.00 7.01
C ASN A 256 0.58 1.21 7.59
N ALA A 257 0.76 2.12 8.58
CA ALA A 257 2.08 2.48 9.11
C ALA A 257 2.60 1.53 10.21
N GLY A 258 1.77 0.61 10.69
CA GLY A 258 2.06 -0.26 11.84
C GLY A 258 1.71 0.39 13.20
N GLU A 259 1.20 -0.42 14.12
CA GLU A 259 0.76 0.04 15.45
C GLU A 259 1.87 0.67 16.30
N GLY A 260 3.12 0.27 16.07
CA GLY A 260 4.29 0.82 16.77
C GLY A 260 4.59 2.26 16.38
N THR A 261 4.46 2.60 15.09
CA THR A 261 4.66 3.95 14.57
C THR A 261 3.62 4.90 15.14
N VAL A 262 2.33 4.52 15.03
CA VAL A 262 1.22 5.34 15.54
C VAL A 262 1.34 5.56 17.04
N GLN A 263 1.65 4.52 17.82
CA GLN A 263 1.84 4.63 19.26
C GLN A 263 2.96 5.62 19.62
N LYS A 264 4.12 5.53 18.96
CA LYS A 264 5.26 6.43 19.18
C LYS A 264 4.90 7.89 18.88
N LEU A 265 4.13 8.14 17.82
CA LEU A 265 3.70 9.49 17.47
C LEU A 265 2.72 10.07 18.49
N LEU A 266 1.72 9.28 18.93
CA LEU A 266 0.79 9.69 19.99
C LEU A 266 1.54 10.08 21.27
N GLU A 267 2.52 9.28 21.67
CA GLU A 267 3.36 9.56 22.85
C GLU A 267 4.24 10.80 22.64
N ARG A 268 4.92 10.90 21.49
CA ARG A 268 5.83 12.00 21.15
C ARG A 268 5.15 13.36 21.15
N TYR A 269 3.94 13.42 20.59
CA TYR A 269 3.16 14.66 20.47
C TYR A 269 2.13 14.85 21.59
N ASN A 270 2.11 13.93 22.57
CA ASN A 270 1.12 13.93 23.65
C ASN A 270 -0.32 14.04 23.09
N ALA A 271 -0.59 13.36 22.01
CA ALA A 271 -1.88 13.34 21.31
C ALA A 271 -2.68 12.08 21.68
N ASN A 272 -3.99 12.16 21.53
CA ASN A 272 -4.92 11.05 21.76
C ASN A 272 -5.91 10.83 20.62
N SER A 273 -5.69 11.47 19.49
CA SER A 273 -6.53 11.38 18.28
C SER A 273 -5.68 11.34 17.03
N TYR A 274 -6.28 10.87 15.93
CA TYR A 274 -5.66 10.88 14.62
C TYR A 274 -5.24 12.30 14.19
N ASP A 275 -6.13 13.30 14.31
CA ASP A 275 -5.84 14.67 13.89
C ASP A 275 -4.63 15.28 14.62
N GLY A 276 -4.35 14.81 15.85
CA GLY A 276 -3.19 15.27 16.62
C GLY A 276 -1.84 14.73 16.14
N ILE A 277 -1.83 13.75 15.25
CA ILE A 277 -0.61 13.15 14.69
C ILE A 277 -0.62 13.09 13.15
N ALA A 278 -1.72 13.46 12.49
CA ALA A 278 -1.93 13.24 11.06
C ALA A 278 -0.76 13.77 10.21
N GLU A 279 -0.34 15.02 10.44
CA GLU A 279 0.76 15.67 9.70
C GLU A 279 2.16 15.10 9.99
N HIS A 280 2.28 14.21 10.97
CA HIS A 280 3.53 13.59 11.38
C HIS A 280 3.62 12.10 11.01
N LEU A 281 2.56 11.55 10.42
CA LEU A 281 2.55 10.20 9.89
C LEU A 281 3.43 10.12 8.63
N PRO A 282 3.89 8.94 8.22
CA PRO A 282 4.45 8.74 6.89
C PRO A 282 3.52 9.28 5.80
N ALA A 283 4.08 9.86 4.73
CA ALA A 283 3.33 10.53 3.68
C ALA A 283 2.24 9.62 3.06
N GLU A 284 2.54 8.34 2.86
CA GLU A 284 1.53 7.36 2.44
C GLU A 284 0.36 7.29 3.43
N THR A 285 0.65 7.22 4.73
CA THR A 285 -0.38 7.07 5.76
C THR A 285 -1.22 8.33 5.94
N GLN A 286 -0.63 9.51 5.74
CA GLN A 286 -1.35 10.79 5.72
C GLN A 286 -2.46 10.76 4.67
N MET A 287 -2.19 10.21 3.49
CA MET A 287 -3.15 10.08 2.39
C MET A 287 -4.09 8.88 2.54
N TYR A 288 -3.64 7.80 3.18
CA TYR A 288 -4.36 6.54 3.29
C TYR A 288 -5.69 6.66 4.04
N VAL A 289 -5.68 7.27 5.22
CA VAL A 289 -6.90 7.41 6.04
C VAL A 289 -7.93 8.28 5.35
N PRO A 290 -7.61 9.49 4.84
CA PRO A 290 -8.54 10.31 4.07
C PRO A 290 -9.08 9.61 2.82
N ARG A 291 -8.27 8.79 2.12
CA ARG A 291 -8.72 8.00 0.98
C ARG A 291 -9.78 6.98 1.38
N ILE A 292 -9.57 6.24 2.47
CA ILE A 292 -10.58 5.30 2.97
C ILE A 292 -11.86 6.04 3.37
N GLU A 293 -11.77 7.20 4.01
CA GLU A 293 -12.94 8.01 4.36
C GLU A 293 -13.74 8.42 3.10
N ALA A 294 -13.04 8.83 2.04
CA ALA A 294 -13.67 9.19 0.77
C ALA A 294 -14.34 7.96 0.11
N VAL A 295 -13.65 6.83 0.07
CA VAL A 295 -14.20 5.57 -0.47
C VAL A 295 -15.44 5.13 0.30
N LEU A 296 -15.40 5.10 1.64
CA LEU A 296 -16.55 4.73 2.47
C LEU A 296 -17.74 5.64 2.22
N LYS A 297 -17.52 6.95 2.15
CA LYS A 297 -18.56 7.93 1.87
C LYS A 297 -19.18 7.73 0.49
N LEU A 298 -18.35 7.46 -0.52
CA LEU A 298 -18.81 7.26 -1.89
C LEU A 298 -19.54 5.94 -2.08
N ARG A 299 -19.01 4.84 -1.51
CA ARG A 299 -19.52 3.47 -1.72
C ARG A 299 -20.71 3.13 -0.83
N GLU A 300 -20.76 3.63 0.39
CA GLU A 300 -21.73 3.26 1.42
C GLU A 300 -22.52 4.46 1.98
N GLY A 301 -22.15 5.69 1.64
CA GLY A 301 -22.69 6.89 2.30
C GLY A 301 -22.28 6.99 3.78
N ALA A 302 -21.31 6.18 4.21
CA ALA A 302 -20.88 6.06 5.60
C ALA A 302 -19.74 7.03 5.91
N ASN A 303 -19.73 7.53 7.15
CA ASN A 303 -18.60 8.27 7.70
C ASN A 303 -17.86 7.37 8.70
N LEU A 304 -16.54 7.41 8.68
CA LEU A 304 -15.70 6.57 9.54
C LEU A 304 -15.99 6.79 11.04
N GLU A 305 -16.25 8.04 11.45
CA GLU A 305 -16.63 8.40 12.83
C GLU A 305 -17.96 7.80 13.29
N GLN A 306 -18.84 7.45 12.33
CA GLN A 306 -20.18 6.90 12.61
C GLN A 306 -20.19 5.38 12.61
N LEU A 307 -19.08 4.75 12.22
CA LEU A 307 -18.98 3.30 12.26
C LEU A 307 -19.00 2.81 13.70
N SER A 308 -19.77 1.76 13.94
CA SER A 308 -19.85 1.16 15.27
C SER A 308 -18.50 0.60 15.71
N ALA A 309 -18.20 0.69 17.00
CA ALA A 309 -17.08 -0.04 17.57
C ALA A 309 -17.29 -1.55 17.36
N PRO A 310 -16.21 -2.35 17.27
CA PRO A 310 -16.31 -3.80 17.21
C PRO A 310 -17.11 -4.34 18.38
N LEU A 311 -18.03 -5.25 18.11
CA LEU A 311 -18.81 -5.89 19.16
C LEU A 311 -17.89 -6.77 20.03
N SER A 312 -18.14 -6.80 21.32
CA SER A 312 -17.41 -7.60 22.31
C SER A 312 -17.54 -9.13 22.08
#